data_0b94f49cf7558c003c8f877dc7097c57
#
_entry.id   0b94f49cf7558c003c8f877dc7097c57
#
_cell.length_a   1.000
_cell.length_b   1.000
_cell.length_c   1.000
_cell.angle_alpha   90.00
_cell.angle_beta   90.00
_cell.angle_gamma   90.00
#
_symmetry.space_group_name_H-M   'P 1'
#
loop_
_entity.id
_entity.type
_entity.pdbx_description
1 polymer ?
#
loop_
_entity_poly.entity_id
_entity_poly.type
_entity_poly.pdbx_seq_one_letter_code
_entity_poly.pdbx_strand_id
1 'polypeptide(L)'
;MIDLIIPNQFEAEFLTQVKVVDLDSAIAAGKKLLAKGAKAALITMGEDGAVLVEENNEKLYKTFKVESIDSTAAGDAFCGALATRLSEGLDLDTAIRFATAAGALSVQQKGATVSLPKRDDILKLMASEKER
;
A
#
# COMPACT_ATOMS: atom_id res chain seq x y z
N MET A 1 4.96 -13.63 -16.52
CA MET A 1 4.32 -12.30 -16.31
C MET A 1 3.96 -12.13 -14.85
N ILE A 2 4.26 -10.98 -14.29
CA ILE A 2 3.95 -10.66 -12.90
C ILE A 2 2.54 -10.06 -12.83
N ASP A 3 1.67 -10.63 -11.98
CA ASP A 3 0.30 -10.12 -11.87
C ASP A 3 0.24 -8.80 -11.11
N LEU A 4 0.93 -8.71 -9.99
CA LEU A 4 0.94 -7.50 -9.17
C LEU A 4 2.33 -7.29 -8.59
N ILE A 5 2.88 -6.08 -8.73
CA ILE A 5 4.14 -5.70 -8.09
C ILE A 5 3.87 -4.58 -7.09
N ILE A 6 4.47 -4.66 -5.91
CA ILE A 6 4.19 -3.73 -4.81
C ILE A 6 5.49 -3.09 -4.30
N PRO A 7 6.08 -2.17 -5.07
CA PRO A 7 7.27 -1.46 -4.61
C PRO A 7 6.90 -0.26 -3.74
N ASN A 8 7.79 0.08 -2.80
CA ASN A 8 7.71 1.39 -2.18
C ASN A 8 8.30 2.43 -3.15
N GLN A 9 8.22 3.72 -2.79
CA GLN A 9 8.69 4.80 -3.67
C GLN A 9 10.17 4.67 -4.04
N PHE A 10 11.01 4.20 -3.11
CA PHE A 10 12.44 4.05 -3.35
C PHE A 10 12.72 2.86 -4.26
N GLU A 11 12.03 1.75 -4.04
CA GLU A 11 12.14 0.58 -4.90
C GLU A 11 11.64 0.87 -6.31
N ALA A 12 10.54 1.62 -6.43
CA ALA A 12 10.01 2.00 -7.73
C ALA A 12 11.00 2.89 -8.49
N GLU A 13 11.64 3.82 -7.80
CA GLU A 13 12.69 4.65 -8.41
C GLU A 13 13.85 3.80 -8.91
N PHE A 14 14.31 2.86 -8.10
CA PHE A 14 15.39 1.96 -8.47
C PHE A 14 15.03 1.13 -9.72
N LEU A 15 13.82 0.60 -9.76
CA LEU A 15 13.38 -0.29 -10.85
C LEU A 15 13.09 0.47 -12.15
N THR A 16 12.66 1.71 -12.07
CA THR A 16 12.19 2.47 -13.24
C THR A 16 13.06 3.66 -13.61
N GLN A 17 13.95 4.06 -12.69
CA GLN A 17 14.75 5.28 -12.80
C GLN A 17 13.89 6.56 -12.86
N VAL A 18 12.66 6.48 -12.39
CA VAL A 18 11.77 7.63 -12.20
C VAL A 18 11.76 7.99 -10.74
N LYS A 19 12.13 9.23 -10.41
CA LYS A 19 12.09 9.69 -9.03
C LYS A 19 10.64 9.88 -8.58
N VAL A 20 10.21 9.13 -7.57
CA VAL A 20 8.83 9.15 -7.09
C VAL A 20 8.72 10.12 -5.92
N VAL A 21 8.15 11.28 -6.17
CA VAL A 21 8.01 12.36 -5.17
C VAL A 21 6.56 12.80 -4.98
N ASP A 22 5.67 12.45 -5.90
CA ASP A 22 4.27 12.86 -5.87
C ASP A 22 3.41 11.83 -6.61
N LEU A 23 2.11 12.11 -6.70
CA LEU A 23 1.17 11.21 -7.37
C LEU A 23 1.51 11.03 -8.85
N ASP A 24 1.83 12.11 -9.55
CA ASP A 24 2.11 12.03 -10.98
C ASP A 24 3.36 11.20 -11.29
N SER A 25 4.42 11.37 -10.52
CA SER A 25 5.64 10.56 -10.70
C SER A 25 5.43 9.11 -10.29
N ALA A 26 4.59 8.85 -9.29
CA ALA A 26 4.22 7.47 -8.93
C ALA A 26 3.47 6.79 -10.06
N ILE A 27 2.54 7.48 -10.70
CA ILE A 27 1.81 6.96 -11.86
C ILE A 27 2.77 6.68 -13.01
N ALA A 28 3.70 7.61 -13.28
CA ALA A 28 4.68 7.42 -14.34
C ALA A 28 5.57 6.20 -14.08
N ALA A 29 6.02 6.01 -12.85
CA ALA A 29 6.79 4.82 -12.47
C ALA A 29 5.96 3.55 -12.63
N GLY A 30 4.69 3.59 -12.19
CA GLY A 30 3.79 2.45 -12.35
C GLY A 30 3.60 2.05 -13.79
N LYS A 31 3.43 3.02 -14.69
CA LYS A 31 3.29 2.74 -16.13
C LYS A 31 4.55 2.11 -16.71
N LYS A 32 5.73 2.50 -16.24
CA LYS A 32 6.97 1.86 -16.66
C LYS A 32 7.05 0.41 -16.19
N LEU A 33 6.56 0.12 -14.98
CA LEU A 33 6.51 -1.25 -14.48
C LEU A 33 5.56 -2.11 -15.31
N LEU A 34 4.41 -1.56 -15.73
CA LEU A 34 3.52 -2.27 -16.64
C LEU A 34 4.19 -2.56 -17.98
N ALA A 35 4.95 -1.60 -18.51
CA ALA A 35 5.69 -1.79 -19.76
C ALA A 35 6.75 -2.89 -19.64
N LYS A 36 7.23 -3.16 -18.42
CA LYS A 36 8.20 -4.22 -18.15
C LYS A 36 7.56 -5.59 -17.88
N GLY A 37 6.23 -5.68 -17.93
CA GLY A 37 5.52 -6.96 -17.85
C GLY A 37 4.59 -7.16 -16.66
N ALA A 38 4.48 -6.20 -15.75
CA ALA A 38 3.51 -6.31 -14.67
C ALA A 38 2.11 -6.00 -15.17
N LYS A 39 1.09 -6.69 -14.67
CA LYS A 39 -0.31 -6.38 -14.99
C LYS A 39 -0.83 -5.21 -14.17
N ALA A 40 -0.34 -5.06 -12.95
CA ALA A 40 -0.70 -3.98 -12.05
C ALA A 40 0.50 -3.62 -11.19
N ALA A 41 0.63 -2.36 -10.83
CA ALA A 41 1.67 -1.88 -9.92
C ALA A 41 1.01 -1.09 -8.79
N LEU A 42 1.31 -1.44 -7.56
CA LEU A 42 0.84 -0.74 -6.38
C LEU A 42 2.04 -0.11 -5.70
N ILE A 43 2.18 1.20 -5.84
CA ILE A 43 3.35 1.92 -5.31
C ILE A 43 2.97 2.54 -3.97
N THR A 44 3.67 2.12 -2.92
CA THR A 44 3.43 2.64 -1.58
C THR A 44 4.29 3.87 -1.31
N MET A 45 3.69 4.90 -0.70
CA MET A 45 4.33 6.21 -0.49
C MET A 45 4.20 6.68 0.96
N GLY A 46 4.27 5.75 1.92
CA GLY A 46 4.21 6.09 3.34
C GLY A 46 2.94 6.85 3.69
N GLU A 47 3.08 8.01 4.28
CA GLU A 47 1.94 8.83 4.70
C GLU A 47 1.07 9.33 3.54
N ASP A 48 1.62 9.37 2.35
CA ASP A 48 0.88 9.82 1.17
C ASP A 48 -0.02 8.73 0.58
N GLY A 49 0.03 7.52 1.14
CA GLY A 49 -0.84 6.43 0.73
C GLY A 49 -0.21 5.51 -0.28
N ALA A 50 -1.02 4.98 -1.18
CA ALA A 50 -0.56 4.08 -2.23
C ALA A 50 -1.31 4.38 -3.53
N VAL A 51 -0.64 4.13 -4.65
CA VAL A 51 -1.22 4.33 -5.99
C VAL A 51 -1.25 2.99 -6.71
N LEU A 52 -2.44 2.57 -7.11
CA LEU A 52 -2.62 1.41 -7.97
C LEU A 52 -2.62 1.89 -9.41
N VAL A 53 -1.72 1.34 -10.22
CA VAL A 53 -1.63 1.66 -11.65
C VAL A 53 -1.92 0.40 -12.45
N GLU A 54 -2.95 0.47 -13.28
CA GLU A 54 -3.34 -0.57 -14.22
C GLU A 54 -3.33 0.01 -15.63
N GLU A 55 -3.50 -0.82 -16.65
CA GLU A 55 -3.33 -0.40 -18.05
C GLU A 55 -4.18 0.85 -18.39
N ASN A 56 -5.44 0.88 -17.95
CA ASN A 56 -6.37 1.96 -18.28
C ASN A 56 -6.93 2.65 -17.04
N ASN A 57 -6.29 2.51 -15.90
CA ASN A 57 -6.84 3.02 -14.65
C ASN A 57 -5.74 3.32 -13.64
N GLU A 58 -5.92 4.40 -12.89
CA GLU A 58 -5.09 4.73 -11.74
C GLU A 58 -5.99 5.07 -10.57
N LYS A 59 -5.62 4.62 -9.37
CA LYS A 59 -6.40 4.92 -8.17
C LYS A 59 -5.48 5.22 -6.99
N LEU A 60 -5.71 6.34 -6.33
CA LEU A 60 -5.01 6.71 -5.10
C LEU A 60 -5.76 6.16 -3.90
N TYR A 61 -5.04 5.46 -3.03
CA TYR A 61 -5.54 4.99 -1.73
C TYR A 61 -4.87 5.81 -0.64
N LYS A 62 -5.61 6.70 -0.02
CA LYS A 62 -5.09 7.53 1.08
C LYS A 62 -4.97 6.70 2.34
N THR A 63 -3.97 7.04 3.18
CA THR A 63 -3.84 6.38 4.47
C THR A 63 -4.95 6.85 5.42
N PHE A 64 -5.23 6.04 6.43
CA PHE A 64 -6.13 6.44 7.49
C PHE A 64 -5.43 7.43 8.43
N LYS A 65 -6.18 8.38 8.95
CA LYS A 65 -5.65 9.38 9.87
C LYS A 65 -5.50 8.75 11.25
N VAL A 66 -4.25 8.52 11.65
CA VAL A 66 -3.92 7.93 12.96
C VAL A 66 -2.73 8.66 13.55
N GLU A 67 -2.59 8.58 14.87
CA GLU A 67 -1.40 9.10 15.52
C GLU A 67 -0.23 8.14 15.26
N SER A 68 0.82 8.65 14.63
CA SER A 68 1.98 7.85 14.28
C SER A 68 2.99 7.84 15.41
N ILE A 69 3.34 6.64 15.91
CA ILE A 69 4.38 6.44 16.91
C ILE A 69 5.64 5.91 16.23
N ASP A 70 5.49 4.89 15.40
CA ASP A 70 6.62 4.23 14.75
C ASP A 70 6.15 3.63 13.42
N SER A 71 6.80 4.00 12.33
CA SER A 71 6.46 3.50 10.99
C SER A 71 7.30 2.30 10.55
N THR A 72 8.16 1.77 11.42
CA THR A 72 9.14 0.74 11.07
C THR A 72 8.51 -0.50 10.42
N ALA A 73 7.38 -0.97 10.94
CA ALA A 73 6.73 -2.18 10.47
C ALA A 73 5.54 -1.93 9.55
N ALA A 74 5.27 -0.67 9.17
CA ALA A 74 4.06 -0.35 8.40
C ALA A 74 4.02 -1.04 7.03
N GLY A 75 5.15 -1.08 6.33
CA GLY A 75 5.24 -1.73 5.02
C GLY A 75 5.00 -3.23 5.11
N ASP A 76 5.56 -3.88 6.11
CA ASP A 76 5.37 -5.32 6.33
C ASP A 76 3.91 -5.64 6.68
N ALA A 77 3.30 -4.82 7.53
CA ALA A 77 1.89 -4.98 7.89
C ALA A 77 0.99 -4.83 6.68
N PHE A 78 1.29 -3.84 5.83
CA PHE A 78 0.55 -3.61 4.59
C PHE A 78 0.64 -4.83 3.67
N CYS A 79 1.85 -5.29 3.37
CA CYS A 79 2.05 -6.40 2.44
C CYS A 79 1.46 -7.70 2.98
N GLY A 80 1.63 -7.98 4.27
CA GLY A 80 1.06 -9.17 4.90
C GLY A 80 -0.46 -9.19 4.87
N ALA A 81 -1.08 -8.06 5.19
CA ALA A 81 -2.54 -7.94 5.17
C ALA A 81 -3.08 -8.06 3.74
N LEU A 82 -2.42 -7.44 2.78
CA LEU A 82 -2.82 -7.52 1.37
C LEU A 82 -2.79 -8.95 0.86
N ALA A 83 -1.67 -9.65 1.10
CA ALA A 83 -1.52 -11.04 0.66
C ALA A 83 -2.60 -11.94 1.28
N THR A 84 -2.88 -11.76 2.58
CA THR A 84 -3.89 -12.54 3.28
C THR A 84 -5.26 -12.32 2.69
N ARG A 85 -5.65 -11.06 2.46
CA ARG A 85 -6.96 -10.75 1.91
C ARG A 85 -7.13 -11.25 0.48
N LEU A 86 -6.09 -11.15 -0.34
CA LEU A 86 -6.14 -11.69 -1.70
C LEU A 86 -6.26 -13.21 -1.70
N SER A 87 -5.59 -13.90 -0.78
CA SER A 87 -5.70 -15.36 -0.68
C SER A 87 -7.09 -15.81 -0.24
N GLU A 88 -7.85 -14.94 0.41
CA GLU A 88 -9.24 -15.21 0.81
C GLU A 88 -10.24 -14.93 -0.31
N GLY A 89 -9.77 -14.52 -1.47
CA GLY A 89 -10.63 -14.28 -2.62
C GLY A 89 -11.29 -12.91 -2.66
N LEU A 90 -10.86 -11.97 -1.82
CA LEU A 90 -11.36 -10.60 -1.88
C LEU A 90 -10.84 -9.90 -3.12
N ASP A 91 -11.61 -8.94 -3.65
CA ASP A 91 -11.16 -8.15 -4.78
C ASP A 91 -9.98 -7.26 -4.36
N LEU A 92 -9.24 -6.80 -5.38
CA LEU A 92 -8.02 -6.02 -5.13
C LEU A 92 -8.32 -4.71 -4.42
N ASP A 93 -9.39 -4.02 -4.77
CA ASP A 93 -9.77 -2.75 -4.13
C ASP A 93 -10.00 -2.94 -2.63
N THR A 94 -10.82 -3.92 -2.25
CA THR A 94 -11.11 -4.21 -0.85
C THR A 94 -9.85 -4.64 -0.10
N ALA A 95 -9.03 -5.48 -0.73
CA ALA A 95 -7.78 -5.96 -0.12
C ALA A 95 -6.80 -4.81 0.13
N ILE A 96 -6.68 -3.86 -0.80
CA ILE A 96 -5.80 -2.69 -0.62
C ILE A 96 -6.31 -1.79 0.51
N ARG A 97 -7.62 -1.56 0.58
CA ARG A 97 -8.19 -0.74 1.66
C ARG A 97 -7.93 -1.37 3.03
N PHE A 98 -8.08 -2.70 3.13
CA PHE A 98 -7.76 -3.43 4.37
C PHE A 98 -6.27 -3.31 4.71
N ALA A 99 -5.40 -3.48 3.71
CA ALA A 99 -3.96 -3.39 3.91
C ALA A 99 -3.54 -1.97 4.33
N THR A 100 -4.19 -0.94 3.77
CA THR A 100 -3.92 0.46 4.14
C THR A 100 -4.24 0.69 5.62
N ALA A 101 -5.36 0.15 6.09
CA ALA A 101 -5.72 0.25 7.51
C ALA A 101 -4.74 -0.51 8.40
N ALA A 102 -4.28 -1.69 7.96
CA ALA A 102 -3.29 -2.47 8.71
C ALA A 102 -1.98 -1.71 8.85
N GLY A 103 -1.51 -1.08 7.78
CA GLY A 103 -0.31 -0.25 7.82
C GLY A 103 -0.45 0.93 8.76
N ALA A 104 -1.61 1.61 8.71
CA ALA A 104 -1.88 2.76 9.57
C ALA A 104 -1.88 2.36 11.07
N LEU A 105 -2.49 1.22 11.40
CA LEU A 105 -2.50 0.75 12.78
C LEU A 105 -1.11 0.35 13.27
N SER A 106 -0.27 -0.20 12.39
CA SER A 106 1.06 -0.63 12.80
C SER A 106 1.96 0.55 13.18
N VAL A 107 1.75 1.75 12.62
CA VAL A 107 2.54 2.92 12.98
C VAL A 107 2.21 3.44 14.38
N GLN A 108 1.14 2.98 15.00
CA GLN A 108 0.80 3.32 16.38
C GLN A 108 1.50 2.42 17.39
N GLN A 109 2.20 1.38 16.92
CA GLN A 109 2.93 0.46 17.78
C GLN A 109 4.42 0.80 17.75
N LYS A 110 5.11 0.46 18.83
CA LYS A 110 6.51 0.82 19.00
C LYS A 110 7.40 -0.35 18.61
N GLY A 111 8.28 -0.13 17.64
CA GLY A 111 9.29 -1.10 17.23
C GLY A 111 8.81 -2.10 16.19
N ALA A 112 9.76 -2.64 15.43
CA ALA A 112 9.49 -3.57 14.33
C ALA A 112 9.16 -4.99 14.80
N THR A 113 9.35 -5.29 16.08
CA THR A 113 9.11 -6.61 16.63
C THR A 113 7.69 -6.83 17.15
N VAL A 114 6.85 -5.80 17.10
CA VAL A 114 5.47 -5.92 17.55
C VAL A 114 4.66 -6.77 16.59
N SER A 115 3.62 -7.41 17.13
CA SER A 115 2.71 -8.22 16.33
C SER A 115 1.93 -7.38 15.34
N LEU A 116 1.56 -7.99 14.21
CA LEU A 116 0.69 -7.33 13.24
C LEU A 116 -0.65 -6.98 13.91
N PRO A 117 -1.31 -5.88 13.47
CA PRO A 117 -2.63 -5.52 13.97
C PRO A 117 -3.64 -6.64 13.80
N LYS A 118 -4.56 -6.74 14.73
CA LYS A 118 -5.62 -7.74 14.66
C LYS A 118 -6.65 -7.34 13.61
N ARG A 119 -7.24 -8.34 12.96
CA ARG A 119 -8.26 -8.14 11.94
C ARG A 119 -9.40 -7.22 12.42
N ASP A 120 -9.90 -7.43 13.64
CA ASP A 120 -11.00 -6.64 14.16
C ASP A 120 -10.64 -5.17 14.31
N ASP A 121 -9.40 -4.87 14.72
CA ASP A 121 -8.94 -3.49 14.84
C ASP A 121 -8.84 -2.82 13.47
N ILE A 122 -8.38 -3.56 12.46
CA ILE A 122 -8.30 -3.07 11.09
C ILE A 122 -9.71 -2.76 10.56
N LEU A 123 -10.65 -3.66 10.78
CA LEU A 123 -12.04 -3.47 10.33
C LEU A 123 -12.71 -2.28 11.02
N LYS A 124 -12.41 -2.06 12.29
CA LYS A 124 -12.92 -0.89 13.03
C LYS A 124 -12.38 0.41 12.45
N LEU A 125 -11.09 0.45 12.11
CA LEU A 125 -10.50 1.64 11.52
C LEU A 125 -11.12 1.92 10.15
N MET A 126 -11.32 0.92 9.33
CA MET A 126 -11.95 1.08 8.02
C MET A 126 -13.37 1.64 8.16
N ALA A 127 -14.14 1.12 9.14
CA ALA A 127 -15.50 1.57 9.37
C ALA A 127 -15.57 3.00 9.90
N SER A 128 -14.51 3.49 10.54
CA SER A 128 -14.47 4.86 11.09
C SER A 128 -14.29 5.92 10.00
N GLU A 129 -13.87 5.53 8.80
CA GLU A 129 -13.64 6.42 7.66
C GLU A 129 -12.66 7.56 7.94
N LYS A 130 -11.70 7.35 8.85
CA LYS A 130 -10.67 8.36 9.16
C LYS A 130 -9.55 8.36 8.13
N GLU A 131 -9.89 8.59 6.89
CA GLU A 131 -8.92 8.73 5.81
C GLU A 131 -8.35 10.14 5.76
N ARG A 132 -7.10 10.25 5.39
CA ARG A 132 -6.48 11.54 5.14
C ARG A 132 -6.97 12.19 3.86
#